data_d6f9c1f6ac98adfdd8c4d781c8c4b03f
#
_entry.id   d6f9c1f6ac98adfdd8c4d781c8c4b03f
#
_cell.length_a   1.000
_cell.length_b   1.000
_cell.length_c   1.000
_cell.angle_alpha   90.00
_cell.angle_beta   90.00
_cell.angle_gamma   90.00
#
_symmetry.space_group_name_H-M   'P 1'
#
loop_
_entity.id
_entity.type
_entity.pdbx_description
1 polymer ?
#
loop_
_entity_poly.entity_id
_entity_poly.type
_entity_poly.pdbx_seq_one_letter_code
_entity_poly.pdbx_strand_id
1 'polypeptide(L)'
;MVVHSSMGELEAKFPDVDPFLLRKWERIFSMFFDRNASHQVDWGDFYLVVRKVKDIYGAESVQTEYARKTLAALWEGLCKLADADEDQLISIDEWINLLRKAQEKKEQKWFDEYERFMFKLFDVSCDGVMDVEEYIDGMNVYGMKRAECKEAFQKFAVDEKGAPVAKLSKELWSRYFHELFYSTDKNALGNHLFGICDI
;
A
#
# COMPACT_ATOMS: atom_id res chain seq x y z
N MET A 1 18.44 -18.22 -7.20
CA MET A 1 17.63 -18.40 -5.97
C MET A 1 17.63 -17.05 -5.28
N VAL A 2 16.54 -16.30 -5.35
CA VAL A 2 16.40 -15.02 -4.65
C VAL A 2 16.34 -15.35 -3.16
N VAL A 3 17.28 -14.81 -2.38
CA VAL A 3 17.34 -15.06 -0.93
C VAL A 3 16.50 -13.98 -0.26
N HIS A 4 15.50 -14.38 0.50
CA HIS A 4 14.75 -13.46 1.34
C HIS A 4 15.70 -12.83 2.37
N SER A 5 15.93 -11.52 2.28
CA SER A 5 16.73 -10.82 3.29
C SER A 5 16.01 -10.85 4.63
N SER A 6 16.66 -11.35 5.66
CA SER A 6 16.11 -11.26 7.02
C SER A 6 16.03 -9.80 7.48
N MET A 7 15.17 -9.52 8.44
CA MET A 7 15.06 -8.15 8.97
C MET A 7 16.40 -7.64 9.53
N GLY A 8 17.19 -8.51 10.16
CA GLY A 8 18.53 -8.14 10.64
C GLY A 8 19.52 -7.79 9.53
N GLU A 9 19.43 -8.43 8.37
CA GLU A 9 20.24 -8.07 7.19
C GLU A 9 19.81 -6.73 6.62
N LEU A 10 18.50 -6.44 6.56
CA LEU A 10 17.98 -5.15 6.12
C LEU A 10 18.39 -4.02 7.08
N GLU A 11 18.28 -4.22 8.40
CA GLU A 11 18.74 -3.25 9.40
C GLU A 11 20.26 -2.98 9.30
N ALA A 12 21.05 -4.00 9.04
CA ALA A 12 22.51 -3.85 8.83
C ALA A 12 22.84 -3.11 7.52
N LYS A 13 22.03 -3.30 6.47
CA LYS A 13 22.23 -2.68 5.15
C LYS A 13 21.76 -1.23 5.10
N PHE A 14 20.71 -0.89 5.87
CA PHE A 14 20.12 0.44 5.93
C PHE A 14 20.14 1.04 7.34
N PRO A 15 21.34 1.24 7.94
CA PRO A 15 21.48 1.68 9.32
C PRO A 15 20.98 3.13 9.57
N ASP A 16 20.78 3.90 8.51
CA ASP A 16 20.24 5.26 8.52
C ASP A 16 18.71 5.32 8.49
N VAL A 17 18.03 4.19 8.28
CA VAL A 17 16.56 4.10 8.31
C VAL A 17 16.11 3.65 9.71
N ASP A 18 15.09 4.33 10.24
CA ASP A 18 14.47 3.92 11.49
C ASP A 18 13.99 2.45 11.40
N PRO A 19 14.35 1.57 12.36
CA PRO A 19 14.00 0.15 12.30
C PRO A 19 12.49 -0.13 12.24
N PHE A 20 11.66 0.75 12.81
CA PHE A 20 10.21 0.61 12.72
C PHE A 20 9.69 0.94 11.32
N LEU A 21 10.23 1.98 10.67
CA LEU A 21 9.93 2.27 9.28
C LEU A 21 10.36 1.13 8.37
N LEU A 22 11.56 0.59 8.59
CA LEU A 22 12.08 -0.51 7.77
C LEU A 22 11.17 -1.74 7.81
N ARG A 23 10.65 -2.10 9.00
CA ARG A 23 9.67 -3.19 9.17
C ARG A 23 8.35 -2.89 8.47
N LYS A 24 7.86 -1.65 8.54
CA LYS A 24 6.64 -1.24 7.81
C LYS A 24 6.84 -1.36 6.31
N TRP A 25 7.96 -0.87 5.79
CA TRP A 25 8.27 -0.90 4.36
C TRP A 25 8.43 -2.32 3.82
N GLU A 26 9.09 -3.21 4.57
CA GLU A 26 9.19 -4.62 4.22
C GLU A 26 7.81 -5.30 4.23
N ARG A 27 7.01 -5.07 5.26
CA ARG A 27 5.66 -5.60 5.35
C ARG A 27 4.78 -5.14 4.19
N ILE A 28 4.81 -3.84 3.85
CA ILE A 28 4.06 -3.29 2.73
C ILE A 28 4.51 -3.95 1.43
N PHE A 29 5.82 -4.06 1.21
CA PHE A 29 6.39 -4.75 0.06
C PHE A 29 5.84 -6.18 -0.06
N SER A 30 5.99 -6.98 0.97
CA SER A 30 5.62 -8.40 0.97
C SER A 30 4.11 -8.65 0.88
N MET A 31 3.27 -7.76 1.45
CA MET A 31 1.82 -7.99 1.48
C MET A 31 1.06 -7.37 0.31
N PHE A 32 1.51 -6.22 -0.18
CA PHE A 32 0.75 -5.42 -1.15
C PHE A 32 1.39 -5.37 -2.53
N PHE A 33 2.70 -5.48 -2.62
CA PHE A 33 3.42 -5.40 -3.88
C PHE A 33 3.89 -6.76 -4.38
N ASP A 34 4.62 -7.55 -3.61
CA ASP A 34 5.05 -8.92 -3.98
C ASP A 34 3.90 -9.92 -3.81
N ARG A 35 2.95 -9.90 -4.73
CA ARG A 35 1.69 -10.66 -4.64
C ARG A 35 1.85 -12.16 -4.90
N ASN A 36 2.92 -12.55 -5.57
CA ASN A 36 3.24 -13.94 -5.88
C ASN A 36 4.28 -14.57 -4.94
N ALA A 37 4.78 -13.79 -3.96
CA ALA A 37 5.80 -14.18 -3.00
C ALA A 37 7.11 -14.64 -3.68
N SER A 38 7.50 -13.97 -4.76
CA SER A 38 8.75 -14.22 -5.47
C SER A 38 9.95 -13.52 -4.84
N HIS A 39 9.72 -12.65 -3.86
CA HIS A 39 10.67 -11.72 -3.22
C HIS A 39 11.18 -10.60 -4.15
N GLN A 40 10.50 -10.39 -5.24
CA GLN A 40 10.70 -9.29 -6.18
C GLN A 40 9.34 -8.86 -6.70
N VAL A 41 9.18 -7.59 -7.03
CA VAL A 41 7.94 -7.08 -7.62
C VAL A 41 8.12 -6.94 -9.11
N ASP A 42 7.18 -7.47 -9.89
CA ASP A 42 7.12 -7.33 -11.33
C ASP A 42 5.72 -6.95 -11.82
N TRP A 43 5.56 -6.79 -13.12
CA TRP A 43 4.23 -6.53 -13.70
C TRP A 43 3.20 -7.61 -13.35
N GLY A 44 3.62 -8.86 -13.18
CA GLY A 44 2.73 -9.97 -12.80
C GLY A 44 2.01 -9.71 -11.49
N ASP A 45 2.68 -9.10 -10.51
CA ASP A 45 2.09 -8.75 -9.22
C ASP A 45 0.99 -7.69 -9.36
N PHE A 46 1.26 -6.63 -10.11
CA PHE A 46 0.26 -5.61 -10.45
C PHE A 46 -0.91 -6.20 -11.22
N TYR A 47 -0.64 -7.12 -12.14
CA TYR A 47 -1.68 -7.80 -12.91
C TYR A 47 -2.55 -8.72 -12.04
N LEU A 48 -2.01 -9.32 -10.97
CA LEU A 48 -2.80 -10.09 -10.01
C LEU A 48 -3.86 -9.21 -9.32
N VAL A 49 -3.54 -7.95 -9.03
CA VAL A 49 -4.52 -6.98 -8.52
C VAL A 49 -5.62 -6.73 -9.55
N VAL A 50 -5.26 -6.49 -10.82
CA VAL A 50 -6.24 -6.32 -11.92
C VAL A 50 -7.16 -7.53 -12.03
N ARG A 51 -6.61 -8.73 -11.98
CA ARG A 51 -7.39 -9.98 -12.01
C ARG A 51 -8.37 -10.06 -10.86
N LYS A 52 -7.94 -9.73 -9.65
CA LYS A 52 -8.79 -9.77 -8.47
C LYS A 52 -9.92 -8.75 -8.53
N VAL A 53 -9.64 -7.53 -9.01
CA VAL A 53 -10.66 -6.51 -9.29
C VAL A 53 -11.69 -7.03 -10.30
N LYS A 54 -11.22 -7.66 -11.38
CA LYS A 54 -12.09 -8.30 -12.39
C LYS A 54 -12.98 -9.39 -11.78
N ASP A 55 -12.43 -10.21 -10.88
CA ASP A 55 -13.19 -11.30 -10.24
C ASP A 55 -14.29 -10.76 -9.31
N ILE A 56 -14.06 -9.60 -8.67
CA ILE A 56 -15.01 -8.97 -7.75
C ILE A 56 -16.08 -8.16 -8.50
N TYR A 57 -15.66 -7.31 -9.45
CA TYR A 57 -16.52 -6.31 -10.09
C TYR A 57 -16.96 -6.68 -11.51
N GLY A 58 -16.41 -7.75 -12.09
CA GLY A 58 -16.69 -8.18 -13.46
C GLY A 58 -15.72 -7.58 -14.50
N ALA A 59 -15.55 -8.31 -15.63
CA ALA A 59 -14.57 -7.99 -16.67
C ALA A 59 -14.80 -6.64 -17.34
N GLU A 60 -16.09 -6.28 -17.54
CA GLU A 60 -16.52 -5.06 -18.25
C GLU A 60 -16.84 -3.92 -17.31
N SER A 61 -16.49 -4.04 -16.02
CA SER A 61 -16.79 -2.98 -15.04
C SER A 61 -15.87 -1.78 -15.21
N VAL A 62 -16.37 -0.62 -14.81
CA VAL A 62 -15.58 0.63 -14.77
C VAL A 62 -14.37 0.48 -13.84
N GLN A 63 -14.54 -0.25 -12.74
CA GLN A 63 -13.47 -0.54 -11.77
C GLN A 63 -12.35 -1.37 -12.41
N THR A 64 -12.67 -2.39 -13.21
CA THR A 64 -11.68 -3.22 -13.88
C THR A 64 -10.90 -2.44 -14.94
N GLU A 65 -11.58 -1.63 -15.75
CA GLU A 65 -10.91 -0.79 -16.74
C GLU A 65 -10.03 0.28 -16.07
N TYR A 66 -10.52 0.89 -15.01
CA TYR A 66 -9.76 1.86 -14.21
C TYR A 66 -8.50 1.21 -13.59
N ALA A 67 -8.66 0.06 -12.93
CA ALA A 67 -7.54 -0.67 -12.33
C ALA A 67 -6.48 -1.04 -13.38
N ARG A 68 -6.89 -1.57 -14.52
CA ARG A 68 -5.98 -1.97 -15.61
C ARG A 68 -5.13 -0.81 -16.11
N LYS A 69 -5.75 0.34 -16.42
CA LYS A 69 -5.04 1.52 -16.93
C LYS A 69 -4.14 2.15 -15.88
N THR A 70 -4.67 2.32 -14.67
CA THR A 70 -3.94 3.03 -13.62
C THR A 70 -2.78 2.21 -13.10
N LEU A 71 -2.96 0.90 -12.88
CA LEU A 71 -1.88 0.04 -12.42
C LEU A 71 -0.77 -0.14 -13.46
N ALA A 72 -1.10 -0.15 -14.77
CA ALA A 72 -0.08 -0.14 -15.81
C ALA A 72 0.79 1.14 -15.75
N ALA A 73 0.17 2.31 -15.62
CA ALA A 73 0.90 3.56 -15.49
C ALA A 73 1.72 3.66 -14.19
N LEU A 74 1.16 3.14 -13.07
CA LEU A 74 1.87 3.07 -11.79
C LEU A 74 3.08 2.14 -11.86
N TRP A 75 2.96 0.99 -12.51
CA TRP A 75 4.08 0.08 -12.73
C TRP A 75 5.21 0.74 -13.54
N GLU A 76 4.88 1.35 -14.68
CA GLU A 76 5.86 2.09 -15.48
C GLU A 76 6.54 3.22 -14.69
N GLY A 77 5.77 3.91 -13.85
CA GLY A 77 6.30 4.95 -12.97
C GLY A 77 7.23 4.39 -11.90
N LEU A 78 6.88 3.24 -11.30
CA LEU A 78 7.68 2.56 -10.29
C LEU A 78 9.01 2.09 -10.86
N CYS A 79 9.02 1.44 -12.02
CA CYS A 79 10.26 1.05 -12.71
C CYS A 79 11.18 2.24 -12.94
N LYS A 80 10.67 3.36 -13.46
CA LYS A 80 11.49 4.56 -13.69
C LYS A 80 12.12 5.14 -12.43
N LEU A 81 11.54 4.91 -11.26
CA LEU A 81 11.99 5.47 -9.99
C LEU A 81 12.87 4.52 -9.19
N ALA A 82 12.60 3.22 -9.25
CA ALA A 82 13.17 2.22 -8.37
C ALA A 82 14.11 1.23 -9.06
N ASP A 83 13.76 0.78 -10.28
CA ASP A 83 14.52 -0.22 -11.06
C ASP A 83 15.87 0.37 -11.50
N ALA A 84 16.90 0.14 -10.69
CA ALA A 84 18.21 0.78 -10.87
C ALA A 84 19.10 0.04 -11.87
N ASP A 85 18.91 -1.26 -12.04
CA ASP A 85 19.67 -2.11 -12.96
C ASP A 85 18.91 -2.46 -14.25
N GLU A 86 17.69 -1.91 -14.39
CA GLU A 86 16.85 -2.01 -15.60
C GLU A 86 16.47 -3.47 -15.95
N ASP A 87 16.34 -4.34 -14.93
CA ASP A 87 15.98 -5.74 -15.11
C ASP A 87 14.45 -5.98 -15.10
N GLN A 88 13.65 -4.92 -14.90
CA GLN A 88 12.21 -4.90 -14.76
C GLN A 88 11.69 -5.70 -13.55
N LEU A 89 12.50 -5.83 -12.54
CA LEU A 89 12.16 -6.37 -11.23
C LEU A 89 12.47 -5.31 -10.18
N ILE A 90 11.65 -5.21 -9.16
CA ILE A 90 11.95 -4.32 -8.02
C ILE A 90 12.27 -5.21 -6.82
N SER A 91 13.52 -5.21 -6.44
CA SER A 91 13.98 -5.89 -5.23
C SER A 91 13.58 -5.13 -3.96
N ILE A 92 13.61 -5.79 -2.82
CA ILE A 92 13.38 -5.13 -1.51
C ILE A 92 14.38 -3.98 -1.27
N ASP A 93 15.61 -4.12 -1.74
CA ASP A 93 16.64 -3.09 -1.61
C ASP A 93 16.32 -1.83 -2.43
N GLU A 94 15.85 -2.00 -3.64
CA GLU A 94 15.42 -0.91 -4.52
C GLU A 94 14.18 -0.22 -3.97
N TRP A 95 13.23 -0.98 -3.44
CA TRP A 95 12.06 -0.49 -2.75
C TRP A 95 12.43 0.38 -1.54
N ILE A 96 13.31 -0.11 -0.66
CA ILE A 96 13.75 0.66 0.51
C ILE A 96 14.51 1.92 0.08
N ASN A 97 15.37 1.83 -0.93
CA ASN A 97 16.08 2.99 -1.46
C ASN A 97 15.14 4.04 -2.07
N LEU A 98 14.07 3.60 -2.75
CA LEU A 98 13.03 4.51 -3.26
C LEU A 98 12.35 5.27 -2.12
N LEU A 99 11.89 4.55 -1.09
CA LEU A 99 11.21 5.16 0.06
C LEU A 99 12.12 6.11 0.84
N ARG A 100 13.37 5.74 1.05
CA ARG A 100 14.39 6.58 1.67
C ARG A 100 14.59 7.89 0.90
N LYS A 101 14.77 7.81 -0.42
CA LYS A 101 14.91 9.00 -1.29
C LYS A 101 13.65 9.87 -1.29
N ALA A 102 12.46 9.26 -1.29
CA ALA A 102 11.20 9.99 -1.25
C ALA A 102 11.02 10.75 0.08
N GLN A 103 11.43 10.15 1.20
CA GLN A 103 11.42 10.79 2.51
C GLN A 103 12.38 11.99 2.57
N GLU A 104 13.61 11.83 2.08
CA GLU A 104 14.65 12.91 2.06
C GLU A 104 14.23 14.10 1.20
N LYS A 105 13.74 13.82 0.00
CA LYS A 105 13.41 14.85 -1.01
C LYS A 105 12.03 15.45 -0.85
N LYS A 106 11.17 14.86 -0.01
CA LYS A 106 9.73 15.16 0.07
C LYS A 106 9.03 15.06 -1.31
N GLU A 107 9.56 14.23 -2.20
CA GLU A 107 9.05 14.04 -3.54
C GLU A 107 8.27 12.72 -3.57
N GLN A 108 6.95 12.82 -3.43
CA GLN A 108 6.06 11.67 -3.16
C GLN A 108 5.06 11.44 -4.29
N LYS A 109 5.26 12.04 -5.46
CA LYS A 109 4.27 12.06 -6.55
C LYS A 109 3.73 10.67 -6.90
N TRP A 110 4.58 9.64 -6.96
CA TRP A 110 4.16 8.27 -7.26
C TRP A 110 3.28 7.71 -6.14
N PHE A 111 3.65 7.95 -4.87
CA PHE A 111 2.87 7.50 -3.72
C PHE A 111 1.52 8.22 -3.64
N ASP A 112 1.45 9.49 -3.98
CA ASP A 112 0.20 10.25 -4.05
C ASP A 112 -0.71 9.71 -5.18
N GLU A 113 -0.13 9.26 -6.30
CA GLU A 113 -0.88 8.63 -7.38
C GLU A 113 -1.41 7.25 -6.97
N TYR A 114 -0.60 6.46 -6.26
CA TYR A 114 -1.00 5.15 -5.72
C TYR A 114 -2.06 5.30 -4.63
N GLU A 115 -1.92 6.27 -3.73
CA GLU A 115 -2.91 6.61 -2.71
C GLU A 115 -4.28 6.95 -3.35
N ARG A 116 -4.27 7.83 -4.34
CA ARG A 116 -5.48 8.19 -5.09
C ARG A 116 -6.11 7.00 -5.83
N PHE A 117 -5.28 6.13 -6.39
CA PHE A 117 -5.74 4.90 -7.02
C PHE A 117 -6.48 4.01 -6.01
N MET A 118 -5.88 3.75 -4.86
CA MET A 118 -6.48 2.90 -3.84
C MET A 118 -7.80 3.48 -3.32
N PHE A 119 -7.81 4.77 -2.97
CA PHE A 119 -9.03 5.42 -2.50
C PHE A 119 -10.17 5.29 -3.54
N LYS A 120 -9.89 5.61 -4.80
CA LYS A 120 -10.89 5.55 -5.87
C LYS A 120 -11.33 4.13 -6.20
N LEU A 121 -10.47 3.14 -6.04
CA LEU A 121 -10.84 1.73 -6.21
C LEU A 121 -11.78 1.27 -5.09
N PHE A 122 -11.57 1.75 -3.87
CA PHE A 122 -12.33 1.36 -2.69
C PHE A 122 -13.66 2.13 -2.59
N ASP A 123 -13.68 3.42 -2.88
CA ASP A 123 -14.90 4.26 -2.94
C ASP A 123 -15.77 3.87 -4.15
N VAL A 124 -16.43 2.72 -4.04
CA VAL A 124 -17.26 2.15 -5.13
C VAL A 124 -18.53 2.95 -5.33
N SER A 125 -19.09 3.51 -4.26
CA SER A 125 -20.27 4.38 -4.30
C SER A 125 -20.00 5.74 -4.95
N CYS A 126 -18.72 6.14 -5.06
CA CYS A 126 -18.26 7.43 -5.58
C CYS A 126 -18.85 8.63 -4.81
N ASP A 127 -19.11 8.48 -3.52
CA ASP A 127 -19.61 9.56 -2.66
C ASP A 127 -18.49 10.39 -2.00
N GLY A 128 -17.22 10.01 -2.24
CA GLY A 128 -16.04 10.73 -1.78
C GLY A 128 -15.64 10.42 -0.34
N VAL A 129 -16.29 9.46 0.28
CA VAL A 129 -15.97 8.92 1.61
C VAL A 129 -15.94 7.39 1.54
N MET A 130 -15.32 6.75 2.50
CA MET A 130 -15.16 5.29 2.53
C MET A 130 -15.77 4.74 3.81
N ASP A 131 -16.76 3.88 3.68
CA ASP A 131 -17.30 3.16 4.83
C ASP A 131 -16.56 1.83 5.07
N VAL A 132 -16.94 1.14 6.16
CA VAL A 132 -16.26 -0.11 6.54
C VAL A 132 -16.44 -1.22 5.50
N GLU A 133 -17.58 -1.29 4.81
CA GLU A 133 -17.84 -2.32 3.80
C GLU A 133 -16.99 -2.07 2.55
N GLU A 134 -16.93 -0.84 2.09
CA GLU A 134 -16.06 -0.42 0.98
C GLU A 134 -14.58 -0.67 1.27
N TYR A 135 -14.13 -0.35 2.49
CA TYR A 135 -12.77 -0.67 2.94
C TYR A 135 -12.51 -2.18 2.92
N ILE A 136 -13.44 -3.00 3.45
CA ILE A 136 -13.32 -4.46 3.47
C ILE A 136 -13.24 -5.01 2.04
N ASP A 137 -14.12 -4.57 1.14
CA ASP A 137 -14.15 -5.03 -0.25
C ASP A 137 -12.86 -4.65 -0.99
N GLY A 138 -12.37 -3.43 -0.79
CA GLY A 138 -11.11 -2.98 -1.32
C GLY A 138 -9.92 -3.78 -0.81
N MET A 139 -9.84 -4.02 0.50
CA MET A 139 -8.76 -4.80 1.12
C MET A 139 -8.82 -6.30 0.74
N ASN A 140 -10.01 -6.83 0.43
CA ASN A 140 -10.15 -8.18 -0.10
C ASN A 140 -9.45 -8.37 -1.46
N VAL A 141 -9.31 -7.31 -2.26
CA VAL A 141 -8.47 -7.33 -3.49
C VAL A 141 -7.05 -7.78 -3.16
N TYR A 142 -6.55 -7.37 -2.00
CA TYR A 142 -5.21 -7.72 -1.50
C TYR A 142 -5.19 -8.99 -0.64
N GLY A 143 -6.32 -9.71 -0.51
CA GLY A 143 -6.40 -10.99 0.18
C GLY A 143 -6.60 -10.87 1.70
N MET A 144 -6.87 -9.68 2.21
CA MET A 144 -7.14 -9.47 3.64
C MET A 144 -8.50 -10.05 4.02
N LYS A 145 -8.56 -10.65 5.23
CA LYS A 145 -9.82 -11.24 5.72
C LYS A 145 -10.74 -10.18 6.28
N ARG A 146 -12.06 -10.36 6.07
CA ARG A 146 -13.10 -9.45 6.54
C ARG A 146 -12.97 -9.06 8.02
N ALA A 147 -12.71 -10.03 8.90
CA ALA A 147 -12.60 -9.78 10.34
C ALA A 147 -11.41 -8.86 10.67
N GLU A 148 -10.26 -9.11 10.05
CA GLU A 148 -9.04 -8.30 10.21
C GLU A 148 -9.24 -6.87 9.67
N CYS A 149 -9.89 -6.72 8.51
CA CYS A 149 -10.21 -5.40 7.95
C CYS A 149 -11.15 -4.61 8.85
N LYS A 150 -12.19 -5.27 9.39
CA LYS A 150 -13.13 -4.62 10.29
C LYS A 150 -12.45 -4.15 11.58
N GLU A 151 -11.59 -4.97 12.16
CA GLU A 151 -10.81 -4.60 13.34
C GLU A 151 -9.86 -3.43 13.04
N ALA A 152 -9.15 -3.48 11.90
CA ALA A 152 -8.26 -2.40 11.48
C ALA A 152 -9.03 -1.10 11.29
N PHE A 153 -10.15 -1.11 10.58
CA PHE A 153 -10.99 0.06 10.37
C PHE A 153 -11.43 0.69 11.69
N GLN A 154 -11.84 -0.12 12.66
CA GLN A 154 -12.22 0.38 13.97
C GLN A 154 -11.07 1.08 14.73
N LYS A 155 -9.82 0.69 14.46
CA LYS A 155 -8.65 1.32 15.10
C LYS A 155 -8.34 2.70 14.51
N PHE A 156 -8.43 2.87 13.19
CA PHE A 156 -7.99 4.12 12.55
C PHE A 156 -9.15 5.05 12.13
N ALA A 157 -10.38 4.55 11.96
CA ALA A 157 -11.51 5.36 11.55
C ALA A 157 -12.05 6.20 12.73
N VAL A 158 -11.29 7.22 13.10
CA VAL A 158 -11.62 8.17 14.17
C VAL A 158 -11.44 9.60 13.68
N ASP A 159 -12.17 10.52 14.28
CA ASP A 159 -12.01 11.95 14.04
C ASP A 159 -10.78 12.52 14.79
N GLU A 160 -10.56 13.83 14.65
CA GLU A 160 -9.45 14.55 15.33
C GLU A 160 -9.52 14.48 16.85
N LYS A 161 -10.65 14.14 17.43
CA LYS A 161 -10.86 13.99 18.88
C LYS A 161 -10.75 12.54 19.33
N GLY A 162 -10.47 11.61 18.40
CA GLY A 162 -10.40 10.18 18.67
C GLY A 162 -11.77 9.49 18.76
N ALA A 163 -12.86 10.16 18.37
CA ALA A 163 -14.18 9.53 18.33
C ALA A 163 -14.36 8.72 17.06
N PRO A 164 -14.96 7.48 17.13
CA PRO A 164 -15.20 6.66 15.96
C PRO A 164 -16.05 7.36 14.91
N VAL A 165 -15.64 7.24 13.64
CA VAL A 165 -16.42 7.73 12.49
C VAL A 165 -16.95 6.55 11.67
N ALA A 166 -18.17 6.69 11.15
CA ALA A 166 -18.79 5.66 10.32
C ALA A 166 -18.20 5.64 8.90
N LYS A 167 -17.69 6.78 8.43
CA LYS A 167 -17.10 6.95 7.10
C LYS A 167 -15.80 7.73 7.21
N LEU A 168 -14.80 7.29 6.47
CA LEU A 168 -13.49 7.92 6.38
C LEU A 168 -13.49 8.93 5.24
N SER A 169 -13.13 10.18 5.52
CA SER A 169 -12.96 11.18 4.48
C SER A 169 -11.67 10.95 3.69
N LYS A 170 -11.61 11.53 2.50
CA LYS A 170 -10.41 11.48 1.65
C LYS A 170 -9.20 12.13 2.33
N GLU A 171 -9.41 13.20 3.10
CA GLU A 171 -8.36 13.87 3.84
C GLU A 171 -7.80 12.99 4.95
N LEU A 172 -8.66 12.26 5.69
CA LEU A 172 -8.23 11.31 6.71
C LEU A 172 -7.49 10.12 6.08
N TRP A 173 -8.00 9.59 4.96
CA TRP A 173 -7.32 8.54 4.21
C TRP A 173 -5.91 8.97 3.80
N SER A 174 -5.77 10.14 3.18
CA SER A 174 -4.48 10.67 2.74
C SER A 174 -3.50 10.87 3.90
N ARG A 175 -4.00 11.42 5.03
CA ARG A 175 -3.18 11.55 6.25
C ARG A 175 -2.69 10.19 6.75
N TYR A 176 -3.57 9.21 6.86
CA TYR A 176 -3.21 7.87 7.34
C TYR A 176 -2.31 7.12 6.36
N PHE A 177 -2.49 7.32 5.07
CA PHE A 177 -1.59 6.79 4.06
C PHE A 177 -0.16 7.35 4.23
N HIS A 178 -0.05 8.65 4.45
CA HIS A 178 1.24 9.27 4.74
C HIS A 178 1.87 8.76 6.06
N GLU A 179 1.07 8.63 7.11
CA GLU A 179 1.53 8.06 8.39
C GLU A 179 2.02 6.61 8.21
N LEU A 180 1.32 5.80 7.42
CA LEU A 180 1.70 4.42 7.14
C LEU A 180 3.10 4.34 6.54
N PHE A 181 3.41 5.19 5.57
CA PHE A 181 4.70 5.13 4.87
C PHE A 181 5.83 5.84 5.60
N TYR A 182 5.56 6.90 6.38
CA TYR A 182 6.61 7.81 6.83
C TYR A 182 6.65 8.09 8.34
N SER A 183 5.63 7.72 9.10
CA SER A 183 5.64 7.96 10.55
C SER A 183 6.52 6.96 11.28
N THR A 184 7.38 7.46 12.17
CA THR A 184 8.14 6.65 13.14
C THR A 184 7.38 6.48 14.46
N ASP A 185 6.23 7.14 14.62
CA ASP A 185 5.38 6.98 15.80
C ASP A 185 4.64 5.63 15.73
N LYS A 186 4.98 4.73 16.65
CA LYS A 186 4.35 3.41 16.77
C LYS A 186 2.86 3.47 17.07
N ASN A 187 2.38 4.58 17.62
CA ASN A 187 0.97 4.79 17.96
C ASN A 187 0.19 5.53 16.86
N ALA A 188 0.83 5.89 15.76
CA ALA A 188 0.14 6.55 14.65
C ALA A 188 -0.97 5.67 14.10
N LEU A 189 -2.17 6.23 13.94
CA LEU A 189 -3.35 5.49 13.49
C LEU A 189 -3.19 4.92 12.09
N GLY A 190 -2.50 5.64 11.21
CA GLY A 190 -2.18 5.22 9.85
C GLY A 190 -1.39 3.91 9.78
N ASN A 191 -0.70 3.49 10.85
CA ASN A 191 -0.02 2.20 10.86
C ASN A 191 -0.98 1.02 10.63
N HIS A 192 -2.27 1.18 10.93
CA HIS A 192 -3.29 0.16 10.76
C HIS A 192 -4.04 0.25 9.43
N LEU A 193 -3.71 1.22 8.57
CA LEU A 193 -4.45 1.47 7.32
C LEU A 193 -4.46 0.25 6.38
N PHE A 194 -3.38 -0.54 6.38
CA PHE A 194 -3.24 -1.77 5.60
C PHE A 194 -3.34 -3.02 6.48
N GLY A 195 -4.32 -3.05 7.36
CA GLY A 195 -4.52 -4.12 8.33
C GLY A 195 -3.81 -3.85 9.67
N ILE A 196 -4.09 -4.70 10.65
CA ILE A 196 -3.49 -4.56 11.98
C ILE A 196 -1.96 -4.62 11.89
N CYS A 197 -1.31 -3.62 12.46
CA CYS A 197 0.14 -3.52 12.53
C CYS A 197 0.59 -3.71 13.98
N ASP A 198 1.03 -4.92 14.29
CA ASP A 198 1.59 -5.29 15.60
C ASP A 198 3.11 -5.54 15.45
N ILE A 199 3.87 -4.49 15.01
CA ILE A 199 5.30 -4.55 14.71
C ILE A 199 6.12 -3.98 15.87
#